data_9643d6312ec45b80eec0b43d7cf3b02b
#
_entry.id   9643d6312ec45b80eec0b43d7cf3b02b
#
_cell.length_a   1.000
_cell.length_b   1.000
_cell.length_c   1.000
_cell.angle_alpha   90.00
_cell.angle_beta   90.00
_cell.angle_gamma   90.00
#
_symmetry.space_group_name_H-M   'P 1'
#
loop_
_entity.id
_entity.type
_entity.pdbx_description
1 polymer ?
#
loop_
_entity_poly.entity_id
_entity_poly.type
_entity_poly.pdbx_seq_one_letter_code
_entity_poly.pdbx_strand_id
1 'polypeptide(L)'
;MKYFLYLVLLISSQVFAKPVNNSIAFYYSAPMPLAEMTFYSRVVVQPDLVTEHELNWFKQRNIAVYAYLSVGESFIESKSSLAVNPNWNSHIADLASAHWQQHIKSSAAALKARGFSGLFLDTLDSYQLLDATHSKPDQQAGLVTIISSLSETFDKHLILNRGFELLPKLANLASDLVAEGLYSHFNPTDNSYKVTNKNDQDWLSAQLKTAQSLGLNVQVIDYAKPGNRLTMAQNIIDAGFNPWVTDGHLQTWGTSSITPIPRRILIPYNSNVKPLIYTTVHLKLATMIEYLGYIPDYIDMAKRDLPLVDPSLHAGIISWTSSDAFYTPTLTNWLEANLGVVPELILGELPQSTKLLFNMGIESLNTLPEGPYKQDSFAPWLKGESTTPPPIVKPYLLKLATNATPLITIKSADNTIIVQAAKTKYGAVVVAPWLIDTFPMEGSKWVIDPRTLLTQAMGLPPILVPDTTTESGRRMLTLHIDGDGFTSIAHYAGKPYSAEVIRDEIIKHYKLPLT
;
A
#
# COMPACT_ATOMS: atom_id res chain seq x y z
N MET A 1 -46.21 -6.42 41.63
CA MET A 1 -45.03 -5.54 41.42
C MET A 1 -44.46 -5.87 40.05
N LYS A 2 -44.75 -5.02 39.07
CA LYS A 2 -44.29 -5.18 37.65
C LYS A 2 -42.94 -4.45 37.53
N TYR A 3 -41.86 -5.17 37.30
CA TYR A 3 -40.59 -4.57 36.92
C TYR A 3 -40.58 -4.32 35.41
N PHE A 4 -40.61 -3.04 35.04
CA PHE A 4 -40.37 -2.59 33.67
C PHE A 4 -38.88 -2.53 33.46
N LEU A 5 -38.33 -3.45 32.65
CA LEU A 5 -36.94 -3.43 32.20
C LEU A 5 -36.88 -2.55 30.97
N TYR A 6 -36.41 -1.31 31.10
CA TYR A 6 -36.07 -0.45 29.98
C TYR A 6 -34.74 -0.94 29.38
N LEU A 7 -34.84 -1.65 28.25
CA LEU A 7 -33.69 -1.95 27.39
C LEU A 7 -33.37 -0.67 26.63
N VAL A 8 -32.39 0.11 27.07
CA VAL A 8 -31.84 1.24 26.31
C VAL A 8 -31.03 0.64 25.16
N LEU A 9 -31.63 0.56 24.00
CA LEU A 9 -30.93 0.33 22.74
C LEU A 9 -30.03 1.56 22.48
N LEU A 10 -28.79 1.50 22.91
CA LEU A 10 -27.74 2.38 22.41
C LEU A 10 -27.55 2.03 20.93
N ILE A 11 -28.25 2.75 20.06
CA ILE A 11 -27.87 2.87 18.65
C ILE A 11 -26.52 3.56 18.68
N SER A 12 -25.44 2.78 18.72
CA SER A 12 -24.12 3.30 18.45
C SER A 12 -24.12 3.76 17.00
N SER A 13 -24.43 5.04 16.76
CA SER A 13 -24.03 5.69 15.52
C SER A 13 -22.54 5.39 15.37
N GLN A 14 -22.20 4.64 14.34
CA GLN A 14 -20.81 4.38 14.01
C GLN A 14 -20.18 5.75 13.75
N VAL A 15 -19.43 6.23 14.73
CA VAL A 15 -18.56 7.38 14.55
C VAL A 15 -17.38 6.82 13.75
N PHE A 16 -17.58 6.68 12.44
CA PHE A 16 -16.46 6.65 11.54
C PHE A 16 -15.72 7.97 11.77
N ALA A 17 -14.42 7.91 12.03
CA ALA A 17 -13.62 9.10 11.90
C ALA A 17 -13.90 9.62 10.49
N LYS A 18 -14.63 10.74 10.40
CA LYS A 18 -14.92 11.34 9.09
C LYS A 18 -13.56 11.64 8.47
N PRO A 19 -13.31 11.17 7.23
CA PRO A 19 -12.12 11.60 6.52
C PRO A 19 -12.04 13.12 6.59
N VAL A 20 -10.83 13.64 6.68
CA VAL A 20 -10.63 15.11 6.68
C VAL A 20 -11.34 15.64 5.44
N ASN A 21 -12.32 16.52 5.65
CA ASN A 21 -13.11 17.09 4.55
C ASN A 21 -12.16 17.63 3.47
N ASN A 22 -12.42 17.26 2.21
CA ASN A 22 -11.66 17.61 1.02
C ASN A 22 -10.25 17.00 0.89
N SER A 23 -9.90 15.98 1.68
CA SER A 23 -8.64 15.26 1.49
C SER A 23 -8.68 14.39 0.23
N ILE A 24 -7.59 14.42 -0.55
CA ILE A 24 -7.43 13.61 -1.77
C ILE A 24 -6.10 12.87 -1.70
N ALA A 25 -6.13 11.56 -2.02
CA ALA A 25 -4.93 10.77 -2.26
C ALA A 25 -4.81 10.49 -3.77
N PHE A 26 -3.58 10.51 -4.30
CA PHE A 26 -3.28 10.16 -5.69
C PHE A 26 -2.39 8.91 -5.69
N TYR A 27 -2.81 7.85 -6.39
CA TYR A 27 -2.05 6.61 -6.41
C TYR A 27 -2.24 5.86 -7.73
N TYR A 28 -1.13 5.68 -8.47
CA TYR A 28 -1.13 5.12 -9.82
C TYR A 28 -0.35 3.79 -9.88
N SER A 29 -0.57 2.93 -8.89
CA SER A 29 0.04 1.61 -8.81
C SER A 29 -0.92 0.56 -8.27
N ALA A 30 -0.54 -0.71 -8.34
CA ALA A 30 -1.26 -1.85 -7.77
C ALA A 30 -0.28 -2.75 -7.00
N PRO A 31 -0.73 -3.43 -5.92
CA PRO A 31 -2.06 -3.39 -5.34
C PRO A 31 -2.37 -2.07 -4.61
N MET A 32 -3.66 -1.73 -4.51
CA MET A 32 -4.10 -0.53 -3.81
C MET A 32 -3.88 -0.65 -2.30
N PRO A 33 -3.28 0.36 -1.63
CA PRO A 33 -3.17 0.41 -0.17
C PRO A 33 -4.51 0.81 0.45
N LEU A 34 -5.50 -0.08 0.37
CA LEU A 34 -6.89 0.21 0.70
C LEU A 34 -7.07 0.74 2.13
N ALA A 35 -6.33 0.19 3.10
CA ALA A 35 -6.42 0.60 4.49
C ALA A 35 -6.03 2.07 4.67
N GLU A 36 -4.94 2.50 4.06
CA GLU A 36 -4.42 3.86 4.12
C GLU A 36 -5.33 4.84 3.35
N MET A 37 -5.96 4.37 2.27
CA MET A 37 -6.92 5.17 1.49
C MET A 37 -8.18 5.52 2.30
N THR A 38 -8.49 4.80 3.38
CA THR A 38 -9.63 5.14 4.25
C THR A 38 -9.48 6.45 5.02
N PHE A 39 -8.27 7.00 5.11
CA PHE A 39 -8.05 8.30 5.73
C PHE A 39 -8.48 9.46 4.83
N TYR A 40 -8.77 9.20 3.56
CA TYR A 40 -9.13 10.21 2.58
C TYR A 40 -10.59 10.11 2.18
N SER A 41 -11.20 11.27 1.91
CA SER A 41 -12.58 11.31 1.40
C SER A 41 -12.65 10.98 -0.09
N ARG A 42 -11.55 11.18 -0.79
CA ARG A 42 -11.43 10.98 -2.23
C ARG A 42 -10.08 10.37 -2.60
N VAL A 43 -10.08 9.54 -3.63
CA VAL A 43 -8.87 8.95 -4.20
C VAL A 43 -8.87 9.12 -5.72
N VAL A 44 -7.73 9.48 -6.29
CA VAL A 44 -7.51 9.56 -7.74
C VAL A 44 -6.62 8.40 -8.16
N VAL A 45 -7.06 7.66 -9.16
CA VAL A 45 -6.43 6.41 -9.57
C VAL A 45 -6.41 6.25 -11.10
N GLN A 46 -5.48 5.45 -11.60
CA GLN A 46 -5.53 4.99 -12.99
C GLN A 46 -6.67 3.96 -13.14
N PRO A 47 -7.65 4.19 -14.03
CA PRO A 47 -8.84 3.36 -14.10
C PRO A 47 -8.54 1.88 -14.40
N ASP A 48 -7.48 1.60 -15.18
CA ASP A 48 -7.13 0.23 -15.56
C ASP A 48 -6.46 -0.58 -14.43
N LEU A 49 -6.02 0.10 -13.36
CA LEU A 49 -5.41 -0.54 -12.19
C LEU A 49 -6.42 -0.84 -11.08
N VAL A 50 -7.68 -0.48 -11.24
CA VAL A 50 -8.73 -0.65 -10.23
C VAL A 50 -9.73 -1.73 -10.64
N THR A 51 -9.94 -2.69 -9.77
CA THR A 51 -10.91 -3.77 -9.95
C THR A 51 -12.33 -3.32 -9.54
N GLU A 52 -13.35 -4.02 -10.03
CA GLU A 52 -14.73 -3.79 -9.58
C GLU A 52 -14.92 -4.07 -8.09
N HIS A 53 -14.18 -5.04 -7.55
CA HIS A 53 -14.19 -5.33 -6.12
C HIS A 53 -13.69 -4.14 -5.31
N GLU A 54 -12.60 -3.50 -5.71
CA GLU A 54 -12.05 -2.32 -5.04
C GLU A 54 -12.98 -1.11 -5.18
N LEU A 55 -13.60 -0.87 -6.33
CA LEU A 55 -14.60 0.19 -6.48
C LEU A 55 -15.78 0.00 -5.54
N ASN A 56 -16.28 -1.24 -5.42
CA ASN A 56 -17.35 -1.58 -4.48
C ASN A 56 -16.90 -1.41 -3.02
N TRP A 57 -15.65 -1.78 -2.71
CA TRP A 57 -15.07 -1.61 -1.39
C TRP A 57 -15.00 -0.12 -0.98
N PHE A 58 -14.57 0.78 -1.88
CA PHE A 58 -14.56 2.22 -1.67
C PHE A 58 -15.97 2.78 -1.48
N LYS A 59 -16.91 2.36 -2.33
CA LYS A 59 -18.31 2.79 -2.27
C LYS A 59 -18.96 2.45 -0.93
N GLN A 60 -18.73 1.23 -0.41
CA GLN A 60 -19.23 0.80 0.91
C GLN A 60 -18.72 1.67 2.06
N ARG A 61 -17.59 2.36 1.86
CA ARG A 61 -16.92 3.22 2.84
C ARG A 61 -17.12 4.71 2.62
N ASN A 62 -17.98 5.07 1.66
CA ASN A 62 -18.24 6.45 1.25
C ASN A 62 -16.97 7.21 0.83
N ILE A 63 -16.03 6.53 0.20
CA ILE A 63 -14.83 7.13 -0.40
C ILE A 63 -15.10 7.30 -1.88
N ALA A 64 -15.04 8.54 -2.36
CA ALA A 64 -15.28 8.84 -3.77
C ALA A 64 -14.02 8.53 -4.59
N VAL A 65 -14.16 7.71 -5.63
CA VAL A 65 -13.06 7.32 -6.53
C VAL A 65 -13.14 8.13 -7.81
N TYR A 66 -12.06 8.84 -8.13
CA TYR A 66 -11.91 9.63 -9.34
C TYR A 66 -10.99 8.90 -10.33
N ALA A 67 -11.46 8.76 -11.55
CA ALA A 67 -10.66 8.17 -12.62
C ALA A 67 -9.78 9.23 -13.30
N TYR A 68 -8.51 8.94 -13.53
CA TYR A 68 -7.66 9.71 -14.42
C TYR A 68 -8.22 9.66 -15.85
N LEU A 69 -8.28 10.81 -16.52
CA LEU A 69 -8.67 10.95 -17.91
C LEU A 69 -7.84 12.05 -18.58
N SER A 70 -7.00 11.67 -19.54
CA SER A 70 -6.33 12.63 -20.41
C SER A 70 -7.34 13.21 -21.39
N VAL A 71 -7.47 14.54 -21.42
CA VAL A 71 -8.44 15.26 -22.26
C VAL A 71 -7.81 15.81 -23.53
N GLY A 72 -6.57 16.31 -23.43
CA GLY A 72 -5.88 16.99 -24.53
C GLY A 72 -4.89 16.12 -25.28
N GLU A 73 -4.59 14.90 -24.80
CA GLU A 73 -3.58 14.04 -25.40
C GLU A 73 -3.99 12.55 -25.40
N SER A 74 -3.37 11.78 -26.31
CA SER A 74 -3.52 10.32 -26.39
C SER A 74 -2.20 9.66 -26.74
N PHE A 75 -1.93 8.48 -26.20
CA PHE A 75 -0.80 7.65 -26.65
C PHE A 75 -1.08 6.92 -27.97
N ILE A 76 -2.31 6.93 -28.42
CA ILE A 76 -2.73 6.31 -29.69
C ILE A 76 -3.01 7.42 -30.68
N GLU A 77 -2.31 7.38 -31.82
CA GLU A 77 -2.59 8.28 -32.95
C GLU A 77 -4.01 8.07 -33.47
N SER A 78 -4.70 9.15 -33.73
CA SER A 78 -6.08 9.14 -34.23
C SER A 78 -6.27 10.19 -35.34
N LYS A 79 -7.44 10.19 -35.95
CA LYS A 79 -7.81 11.22 -36.97
C LYS A 79 -7.90 12.63 -36.37
N SER A 80 -7.93 12.74 -35.07
CA SER A 80 -7.95 14.00 -34.32
C SER A 80 -6.59 14.38 -33.74
N SER A 81 -5.51 13.69 -34.10
CA SER A 81 -4.14 14.04 -33.69
C SER A 81 -3.61 15.17 -34.52
N LEU A 82 -3.15 16.27 -33.88
CA LEU A 82 -2.63 17.47 -34.56
C LEU A 82 -1.09 17.55 -34.53
N ALA A 83 -0.48 17.13 -33.43
CA ALA A 83 0.97 17.17 -33.21
C ALA A 83 1.40 16.10 -32.18
N VAL A 84 2.69 15.96 -31.96
CA VAL A 84 3.28 15.10 -30.94
C VAL A 84 3.87 15.97 -29.83
N ASN A 85 3.55 15.64 -28.57
CA ASN A 85 4.22 16.22 -27.41
C ASN A 85 5.58 15.52 -27.24
N PRO A 86 6.71 16.21 -27.42
CA PRO A 86 8.03 15.58 -27.38
C PRO A 86 8.45 15.11 -25.98
N ASN A 87 7.84 15.64 -24.92
CA ASN A 87 8.19 15.29 -23.54
C ASN A 87 7.61 13.93 -23.14
N TRP A 88 6.43 13.58 -23.66
CA TRP A 88 5.69 12.37 -23.28
C TRP A 88 5.50 11.39 -24.44
N ASN A 89 5.91 11.78 -25.65
CA ASN A 89 5.67 11.02 -26.88
C ASN A 89 4.18 10.66 -27.06
N SER A 90 3.30 11.58 -26.70
CA SER A 90 1.84 11.50 -26.84
C SER A 90 1.37 12.39 -27.97
N HIS A 91 0.20 12.09 -28.54
CA HIS A 91 -0.41 12.88 -29.61
C HIS A 91 -1.33 13.95 -29.01
N ILE A 92 -1.10 15.22 -29.37
CA ILE A 92 -1.97 16.34 -28.99
C ILE A 92 -3.22 16.26 -29.83
N ALA A 93 -4.37 16.26 -29.18
CA ALA A 93 -5.67 16.10 -29.81
C ALA A 93 -6.28 17.43 -30.29
N ASP A 94 -7.04 17.38 -31.36
CA ASP A 94 -7.90 18.46 -31.81
C ASP A 94 -9.15 18.54 -30.93
N LEU A 95 -9.13 19.45 -29.95
CA LEU A 95 -10.23 19.66 -29.02
C LEU A 95 -11.49 20.23 -29.70
N ALA A 96 -11.33 20.90 -30.86
CA ALA A 96 -12.44 21.40 -31.66
C ALA A 96 -13.14 20.30 -32.48
N SER A 97 -12.47 19.14 -32.67
CA SER A 97 -13.02 18.02 -33.43
C SER A 97 -14.22 17.37 -32.73
N ALA A 98 -15.36 17.31 -33.39
CA ALA A 98 -16.54 16.60 -32.89
C ALA A 98 -16.26 15.11 -32.63
N HIS A 99 -15.36 14.49 -33.42
CA HIS A 99 -14.94 13.12 -33.22
C HIS A 99 -14.19 12.95 -31.88
N TRP A 100 -13.24 13.85 -31.56
CA TRP A 100 -12.52 13.82 -30.30
C TRP A 100 -13.44 14.08 -29.09
N GLN A 101 -14.28 15.11 -29.18
CA GLN A 101 -15.26 15.42 -28.14
C GLN A 101 -16.17 14.22 -27.85
N GLN A 102 -16.64 13.51 -28.89
CA GLN A 102 -17.45 12.31 -28.72
C GLN A 102 -16.65 11.15 -28.12
N HIS A 103 -15.37 11.01 -28.48
CA HIS A 103 -14.47 10.01 -27.88
C HIS A 103 -14.33 10.21 -26.36
N ILE A 104 -13.99 11.44 -25.92
CA ILE A 104 -13.88 11.76 -24.49
C ILE A 104 -15.20 11.55 -23.76
N LYS A 105 -16.33 11.96 -24.35
CA LYS A 105 -17.65 11.75 -23.78
C LYS A 105 -17.99 10.27 -23.59
N SER A 106 -17.67 9.44 -24.57
CA SER A 106 -17.90 8.00 -24.51
C SER A 106 -17.00 7.31 -23.45
N SER A 107 -15.72 7.73 -23.37
CA SER A 107 -14.79 7.26 -22.33
C SER A 107 -15.29 7.61 -20.92
N ALA A 108 -15.74 8.84 -20.73
CA ALA A 108 -16.30 9.29 -19.47
C ALA A 108 -17.57 8.53 -19.08
N ALA A 109 -18.46 8.27 -20.04
CA ALA A 109 -19.67 7.48 -19.81
C ALA A 109 -19.34 6.05 -19.39
N ALA A 110 -18.33 5.42 -20.01
CA ALA A 110 -17.86 4.09 -19.62
C ALA A 110 -17.29 4.08 -18.19
N LEU A 111 -16.50 5.10 -17.80
CA LEU A 111 -15.99 5.23 -16.43
C LEU A 111 -17.13 5.42 -15.41
N LYS A 112 -18.15 6.23 -15.75
CA LYS A 112 -19.34 6.40 -14.91
C LYS A 112 -20.08 5.08 -14.72
N ALA A 113 -20.26 4.31 -15.80
CA ALA A 113 -20.93 3.00 -15.77
C ALA A 113 -20.16 1.98 -14.92
N ARG A 114 -18.82 2.05 -14.89
CA ARG A 114 -17.98 1.23 -14.00
C ARG A 114 -18.13 1.60 -12.52
N GLY A 115 -18.68 2.78 -12.19
CA GLY A 115 -18.92 3.20 -10.81
C GLY A 115 -17.97 4.24 -10.26
N PHE A 116 -17.14 4.88 -11.09
CA PHE A 116 -16.34 6.02 -10.66
C PHE A 116 -17.23 7.21 -10.28
N SER A 117 -16.86 7.90 -9.20
CA SER A 117 -17.62 9.03 -8.64
C SER A 117 -17.32 10.34 -9.35
N GLY A 118 -16.12 10.49 -9.91
CA GLY A 118 -15.65 11.70 -10.57
C GLY A 118 -14.49 11.44 -11.52
N LEU A 119 -13.97 12.51 -12.11
CA LEU A 119 -12.84 12.46 -13.03
C LEU A 119 -11.72 13.42 -12.57
N PHE A 120 -10.48 12.98 -12.73
CA PHE A 120 -9.29 13.82 -12.73
C PHE A 120 -8.91 14.08 -14.19
N LEU A 121 -9.02 15.33 -14.62
CA LEU A 121 -8.85 15.75 -16.00
C LEU A 121 -7.46 16.32 -16.22
N ASP A 122 -6.68 15.63 -17.02
CA ASP A 122 -5.29 15.97 -17.31
C ASP A 122 -5.11 16.48 -18.73
N THR A 123 -3.93 17.06 -19.01
CA THR A 123 -3.50 17.57 -20.31
C THR A 123 -4.35 18.73 -20.86
N LEU A 124 -4.93 19.52 -19.94
CA LEU A 124 -5.83 20.63 -20.32
C LEU A 124 -5.14 21.76 -21.05
N ASP A 125 -3.83 21.92 -20.88
CA ASP A 125 -3.00 22.98 -21.49
C ASP A 125 -2.26 22.53 -22.74
N SER A 126 -2.37 21.26 -23.18
CA SER A 126 -1.58 20.70 -24.27
C SER A 126 -1.80 21.41 -25.61
N TYR A 127 -2.96 22.00 -25.84
CA TYR A 127 -3.22 22.81 -27.04
C TYR A 127 -2.29 24.02 -27.17
N GLN A 128 -1.66 24.45 -26.07
CA GLN A 128 -0.69 25.57 -26.09
C GLN A 128 0.63 25.18 -26.78
N LEU A 129 0.90 23.89 -26.95
CA LEU A 129 2.08 23.37 -27.67
C LEU A 129 1.87 23.36 -29.19
N LEU A 130 0.64 23.60 -29.67
CA LEU A 130 0.33 23.68 -31.09
C LEU A 130 0.91 24.96 -31.69
N ASP A 131 1.34 24.86 -32.96
CA ASP A 131 1.83 26.01 -33.70
C ASP A 131 0.69 26.95 -34.14
N ALA A 132 1.07 28.08 -34.75
CA ALA A 132 0.14 29.13 -35.21
C ALA A 132 -0.81 28.71 -36.33
N THR A 133 -0.64 27.54 -36.93
CA THR A 133 -1.54 27.02 -37.96
C THR A 133 -2.84 26.50 -37.36
N HIS A 134 -2.85 26.23 -36.06
CA HIS A 134 -4.00 25.74 -35.34
C HIS A 134 -4.67 26.87 -34.52
N SER A 135 -5.97 27.05 -34.70
CA SER A 135 -6.73 28.12 -34.03
C SER A 135 -6.82 27.88 -32.53
N LYS A 136 -6.04 28.62 -31.75
CA LYS A 136 -6.10 28.56 -30.29
C LYS A 136 -7.50 28.86 -29.73
N PRO A 137 -8.27 29.85 -30.21
CA PRO A 137 -9.65 30.06 -29.77
C PRO A 137 -10.57 28.86 -29.98
N ASP A 138 -10.42 28.13 -31.10
CA ASP A 138 -11.24 26.96 -31.41
C ASP A 138 -10.91 25.80 -30.45
N GLN A 139 -9.61 25.59 -30.15
CA GLN A 139 -9.17 24.60 -29.18
C GLN A 139 -9.71 24.93 -27.78
N GLN A 140 -9.67 26.18 -27.37
CA GLN A 140 -10.24 26.66 -26.10
C GLN A 140 -11.75 26.45 -26.02
N ALA A 141 -12.47 26.77 -27.09
CA ALA A 141 -13.93 26.57 -27.15
C ALA A 141 -14.27 25.06 -27.08
N GLY A 142 -13.49 24.23 -27.79
CA GLY A 142 -13.61 22.79 -27.74
C GLY A 142 -13.38 22.22 -26.34
N LEU A 143 -12.35 22.67 -25.63
CA LEU A 143 -12.06 22.27 -24.25
C LEU A 143 -13.22 22.62 -23.29
N VAL A 144 -13.74 23.85 -23.38
CA VAL A 144 -14.89 24.27 -22.59
C VAL A 144 -16.12 23.40 -22.86
N THR A 145 -16.37 23.06 -24.15
CA THR A 145 -17.46 22.16 -24.55
C THR A 145 -17.30 20.76 -23.94
N ILE A 146 -16.09 20.19 -24.00
CA ILE A 146 -15.79 18.89 -23.39
C ILE A 146 -16.07 18.93 -21.88
N ILE A 147 -15.43 19.87 -21.17
CA ILE A 147 -15.53 19.97 -19.70
C ILE A 147 -16.96 20.23 -19.24
N SER A 148 -17.73 21.05 -19.96
CA SER A 148 -19.15 21.27 -19.68
C SER A 148 -19.96 19.97 -19.74
N SER A 149 -19.76 19.17 -20.78
CA SER A 149 -20.42 17.86 -20.91
C SER A 149 -20.02 16.87 -19.83
N LEU A 150 -18.73 16.85 -19.43
CA LEU A 150 -18.24 16.01 -18.35
C LEU A 150 -18.81 16.46 -16.99
N SER A 151 -18.92 17.77 -16.78
CA SER A 151 -19.52 18.36 -15.57
C SER A 151 -20.98 17.94 -15.39
N GLU A 152 -21.76 17.98 -16.46
CA GLU A 152 -23.14 17.47 -16.44
C GLU A 152 -23.19 15.97 -16.12
N THR A 153 -22.29 15.17 -16.73
CA THR A 153 -22.23 13.72 -16.52
C THR A 153 -21.88 13.35 -15.08
N PHE A 154 -20.96 14.07 -14.43
CA PHE A 154 -20.43 13.77 -13.11
C PHE A 154 -20.88 14.74 -12.01
N ASP A 155 -21.90 15.56 -12.25
CA ASP A 155 -22.43 16.53 -11.28
C ASP A 155 -21.32 17.39 -10.63
N LYS A 156 -20.47 17.98 -11.49
CA LYS A 156 -19.29 18.79 -11.12
C LYS A 156 -18.20 18.07 -10.31
N HIS A 157 -18.28 16.75 -10.16
CA HIS A 157 -17.22 15.98 -9.52
C HIS A 157 -16.03 15.83 -10.48
N LEU A 158 -15.43 16.97 -10.81
CA LEU A 158 -14.26 17.07 -11.68
C LEU A 158 -13.10 17.72 -10.92
N ILE A 159 -11.92 17.20 -11.12
CA ILE A 159 -10.65 17.77 -10.67
C ILE A 159 -9.88 18.20 -11.92
N LEU A 160 -9.57 19.48 -12.04
CA LEU A 160 -8.82 20.02 -13.17
C LEU A 160 -7.32 19.98 -12.87
N ASN A 161 -6.52 19.37 -13.71
CA ASN A 161 -5.06 19.52 -13.63
C ASN A 161 -4.64 20.73 -14.46
N ARG A 162 -4.31 21.85 -13.79
CA ARG A 162 -4.00 23.15 -14.39
C ARG A 162 -5.21 23.76 -15.16
N GLY A 163 -5.03 24.09 -16.46
CA GLY A 163 -6.06 24.77 -17.25
C GLY A 163 -6.24 26.26 -16.88
N PHE A 164 -5.21 26.91 -16.39
CA PHE A 164 -5.24 28.25 -15.80
C PHE A 164 -5.78 29.33 -16.73
N GLU A 165 -5.46 29.25 -18.03
CA GLU A 165 -5.90 30.26 -19.00
C GLU A 165 -7.42 30.32 -19.14
N LEU A 166 -8.10 29.19 -18.96
CA LEU A 166 -9.55 29.08 -19.07
C LEU A 166 -10.25 29.00 -17.71
N LEU A 167 -9.52 29.13 -16.61
CA LEU A 167 -10.03 28.95 -15.26
C LEU A 167 -11.30 29.77 -14.96
N PRO A 168 -11.46 31.06 -15.38
CA PRO A 168 -12.68 31.81 -15.17
C PRO A 168 -13.94 31.19 -15.83
N LYS A 169 -13.74 30.38 -16.90
CA LYS A 169 -14.84 29.67 -17.59
C LYS A 169 -15.09 28.29 -17.01
N LEU A 170 -14.05 27.66 -16.43
CA LEU A 170 -14.07 26.27 -15.97
C LEU A 170 -14.38 26.12 -14.49
N ALA A 171 -14.11 27.12 -13.65
CA ALA A 171 -14.22 27.03 -12.21
C ALA A 171 -15.62 26.61 -11.71
N ASN A 172 -16.68 27.05 -12.36
CA ASN A 172 -18.06 26.68 -12.00
C ASN A 172 -18.44 25.24 -12.45
N LEU A 173 -17.60 24.60 -13.24
CA LEU A 173 -17.83 23.27 -13.83
C LEU A 173 -17.11 22.15 -13.05
N ALA A 174 -16.24 22.51 -12.10
CA ALA A 174 -15.41 21.58 -11.35
C ALA A 174 -15.46 21.85 -9.85
N SER A 175 -15.02 20.91 -9.04
CA SER A 175 -14.92 21.03 -7.58
C SER A 175 -13.51 21.39 -7.11
N ASP A 176 -12.49 20.99 -7.86
CA ASP A 176 -11.10 21.08 -7.43
C ASP A 176 -10.18 21.45 -8.59
N LEU A 177 -9.06 22.04 -8.22
CA LEU A 177 -7.92 22.24 -9.10
C LEU A 177 -6.66 21.60 -8.50
N VAL A 178 -5.91 20.92 -9.33
CA VAL A 178 -4.59 20.38 -9.01
C VAL A 178 -3.56 21.11 -9.83
N ALA A 179 -2.39 21.35 -9.26
CA ALA A 179 -1.21 21.74 -10.02
C ALA A 179 0.01 20.98 -9.50
N GLU A 180 0.96 20.78 -10.40
CA GLU A 180 2.16 20.03 -10.13
C GLU A 180 3.39 20.93 -10.17
N GLY A 181 4.36 20.63 -9.28
CA GLY A 181 5.67 21.25 -9.33
C GLY A 181 5.76 22.65 -8.74
N LEU A 182 5.07 22.93 -7.61
CA LEU A 182 5.17 24.21 -6.94
C LEU A 182 6.59 24.47 -6.42
N TYR A 183 7.18 23.50 -5.71
CA TYR A 183 8.54 23.59 -5.18
C TYR A 183 9.51 22.65 -5.85
N SER A 184 9.01 21.52 -6.39
CA SER A 184 9.84 20.52 -7.04
C SER A 184 9.08 19.78 -8.12
N HIS A 185 9.68 19.63 -9.28
CA HIS A 185 9.14 18.88 -10.39
C HIS A 185 10.00 17.65 -10.71
N PHE A 186 9.39 16.67 -11.33
CA PHE A 186 10.05 15.47 -11.81
C PHE A 186 10.46 15.65 -13.27
N ASN A 187 11.69 15.26 -13.59
CA ASN A 187 12.17 15.20 -14.96
C ASN A 187 12.21 13.75 -15.45
N PRO A 188 11.32 13.32 -16.34
CA PRO A 188 11.26 11.95 -16.82
C PRO A 188 12.47 11.54 -17.66
N THR A 189 13.19 12.50 -18.28
CA THR A 189 14.33 12.21 -19.15
C THR A 189 15.53 11.66 -18.37
N ASP A 190 15.80 12.19 -17.18
CA ASP A 190 16.94 11.80 -16.33
C ASP A 190 16.51 11.17 -15.00
N ASN A 191 15.21 10.93 -14.83
CA ASN A 191 14.60 10.36 -13.63
C ASN A 191 15.01 11.11 -12.34
N SER A 192 15.04 12.45 -12.41
CA SER A 192 15.50 13.29 -11.30
C SER A 192 14.43 14.26 -10.80
N TYR A 193 14.59 14.67 -9.56
CA TYR A 193 13.77 15.73 -8.95
C TYR A 193 14.54 17.05 -8.99
N LYS A 194 13.89 18.08 -9.54
CA LYS A 194 14.50 19.41 -9.70
C LYS A 194 13.70 20.46 -8.94
N VAL A 195 14.40 21.35 -8.26
CA VAL A 195 13.79 22.47 -7.56
C VAL A 195 13.19 23.44 -8.58
N THR A 196 11.96 23.83 -8.40
CA THR A 196 11.29 24.85 -9.20
C THR A 196 11.90 26.21 -8.88
N ASN A 197 12.25 27.00 -9.89
CA ASN A 197 12.83 28.31 -9.69
C ASN A 197 11.81 29.28 -9.07
N LYS A 198 12.29 30.35 -8.44
CA LYS A 198 11.48 31.26 -7.66
C LYS A 198 10.38 31.95 -8.49
N ASN A 199 10.66 32.34 -9.72
CA ASN A 199 9.69 33.02 -10.58
C ASN A 199 8.52 32.09 -10.91
N ASP A 200 8.80 30.82 -11.22
CA ASP A 200 7.76 29.82 -11.50
C ASP A 200 6.95 29.47 -10.24
N GLN A 201 7.61 29.39 -9.06
CA GLN A 201 6.90 29.23 -7.78
C GLN A 201 5.93 30.38 -7.52
N ASP A 202 6.37 31.63 -7.71
CA ASP A 202 5.57 32.81 -7.46
C ASP A 202 4.40 32.91 -8.45
N TRP A 203 4.67 32.63 -9.74
CA TRP A 203 3.65 32.57 -10.76
C TRP A 203 2.60 31.50 -10.45
N LEU A 204 3.05 30.25 -10.17
CA LEU A 204 2.13 29.15 -9.88
C LEU A 204 1.32 29.41 -8.61
N SER A 205 1.96 29.92 -7.56
CA SER A 205 1.25 30.31 -6.32
C SER A 205 0.15 31.36 -6.58
N ALA A 206 0.40 32.32 -7.46
CA ALA A 206 -0.60 33.32 -7.85
C ALA A 206 -1.80 32.67 -8.59
N GLN A 207 -1.53 31.73 -9.51
CA GLN A 207 -2.60 30.98 -10.21
C GLN A 207 -3.44 30.16 -9.22
N LEU A 208 -2.79 29.47 -8.28
CA LEU A 208 -3.48 28.66 -7.26
C LEU A 208 -4.36 29.51 -6.34
N LYS A 209 -3.89 30.69 -5.92
CA LYS A 209 -4.70 31.65 -5.14
C LYS A 209 -5.89 32.18 -5.94
N THR A 210 -5.71 32.39 -7.24
CA THR A 210 -6.82 32.76 -8.15
C THR A 210 -7.86 31.63 -8.18
N ALA A 211 -7.45 30.39 -8.30
CA ALA A 211 -8.35 29.24 -8.25
C ALA A 211 -9.15 29.17 -6.94
N GLN A 212 -8.48 29.40 -5.80
CA GLN A 212 -9.15 29.47 -4.49
C GLN A 212 -10.18 30.59 -4.43
N SER A 213 -9.86 31.77 -4.99
CA SER A 213 -10.78 32.92 -5.04
C SER A 213 -12.01 32.64 -5.91
N LEU A 214 -11.92 31.73 -6.86
CA LEU A 214 -13.02 31.27 -7.71
C LEU A 214 -13.83 30.12 -7.07
N GLY A 215 -13.49 29.71 -5.84
CA GLY A 215 -14.20 28.69 -5.07
C GLY A 215 -13.76 27.26 -5.26
N LEU A 216 -12.65 27.02 -5.97
CA LEU A 216 -12.09 25.67 -6.14
C LEU A 216 -11.26 25.25 -4.91
N ASN A 217 -11.35 23.98 -4.54
CA ASN A 217 -10.38 23.39 -3.61
C ASN A 217 -9.06 23.18 -4.36
N VAL A 218 -7.94 23.61 -3.77
CA VAL A 218 -6.64 23.56 -4.42
C VAL A 218 -5.76 22.49 -3.79
N GLN A 219 -5.23 21.61 -4.63
CA GLN A 219 -4.25 20.57 -4.28
C GLN A 219 -2.95 20.86 -5.02
N VAL A 220 -1.81 20.55 -4.38
CA VAL A 220 -0.49 20.64 -5.00
C VAL A 220 0.18 19.28 -4.96
N ILE A 221 0.55 18.77 -6.12
CA ILE A 221 1.38 17.59 -6.24
C ILE A 221 2.82 18.05 -6.46
N ASP A 222 3.71 17.66 -5.55
CA ASP A 222 5.15 17.86 -5.69
C ASP A 222 5.89 16.53 -5.62
N TYR A 223 7.11 16.50 -6.13
CA TYR A 223 7.86 15.27 -6.32
C TYR A 223 9.16 15.32 -5.53
N ALA A 224 9.37 14.32 -4.65
CA ALA A 224 10.56 14.27 -3.81
C ALA A 224 10.96 12.84 -3.42
N LYS A 225 12.25 12.69 -3.09
CA LYS A 225 12.74 11.47 -2.42
C LYS A 225 12.05 11.33 -1.06
N PRO A 226 11.81 10.09 -0.57
CA PRO A 226 11.05 9.84 0.66
C PRO A 226 11.48 10.70 1.86
N GLY A 227 12.79 10.86 2.11
CA GLY A 227 13.30 11.66 3.24
C GLY A 227 12.98 13.16 3.21
N ASN A 228 12.57 13.70 2.06
CA ASN A 228 12.27 15.13 1.89
C ASN A 228 10.77 15.43 1.80
N ARG A 229 9.92 14.39 1.66
CA ARG A 229 8.48 14.56 1.40
C ARG A 229 7.76 15.31 2.51
N LEU A 230 8.05 15.01 3.77
CA LEU A 230 7.39 15.64 4.91
C LEU A 230 7.67 17.14 4.97
N THR A 231 8.93 17.55 4.82
CA THR A 231 9.31 18.97 4.79
C THR A 231 8.66 19.70 3.63
N MET A 232 8.62 19.09 2.46
CA MET A 232 7.98 19.68 1.27
C MET A 232 6.47 19.79 1.45
N ALA A 233 5.81 18.78 2.00
CA ALA A 233 4.39 18.83 2.31
C ALA A 233 4.08 19.97 3.31
N GLN A 234 4.92 20.18 4.33
CA GLN A 234 4.76 21.28 5.26
C GLN A 234 4.90 22.63 4.57
N ASN A 235 5.86 22.82 3.66
CA ASN A 235 6.01 24.05 2.89
C ASN A 235 4.74 24.38 2.06
N ILE A 236 4.10 23.36 1.48
CA ILE A 236 2.85 23.53 0.72
C ILE A 236 1.70 23.94 1.65
N ILE A 237 1.62 23.33 2.85
CA ILE A 237 0.62 23.68 3.88
C ILE A 237 0.82 25.13 4.32
N ASP A 238 2.06 25.54 4.59
CA ASP A 238 2.40 26.91 5.03
C ASP A 238 2.07 27.95 3.95
N ALA A 239 2.11 27.54 2.67
CA ALA A 239 1.66 28.37 1.55
C ALA A 239 0.13 28.46 1.40
N GLY A 240 -0.64 27.69 2.20
CA GLY A 240 -2.11 27.69 2.21
C GLY A 240 -2.76 26.73 1.23
N PHE A 241 -2.05 25.67 0.81
CA PHE A 241 -2.54 24.66 -0.12
C PHE A 241 -2.53 23.25 0.50
N ASN A 242 -3.29 22.33 -0.08
CA ASN A 242 -3.27 20.91 0.34
C ASN A 242 -2.17 20.14 -0.43
N PRO A 243 -1.24 19.48 0.27
CA PRO A 243 -0.15 18.79 -0.38
C PRO A 243 -0.48 17.34 -0.76
N TRP A 244 0.19 16.87 -1.82
CA TRP A 244 0.47 15.46 -2.06
C TRP A 244 1.89 15.34 -2.60
N VAL A 245 2.86 14.93 -1.77
CA VAL A 245 4.26 14.84 -2.17
C VAL A 245 4.64 13.38 -2.33
N THR A 246 5.04 12.99 -3.54
CA THR A 246 5.24 11.59 -3.92
C THR A 246 6.44 11.41 -4.86
N ASP A 247 6.55 10.24 -5.50
CA ASP A 247 7.49 10.00 -6.61
C ASP A 247 6.95 10.54 -7.94
N GLY A 248 7.82 10.64 -8.95
CA GLY A 248 7.49 11.23 -10.24
C GLY A 248 6.41 10.51 -11.04
N HIS A 249 6.03 9.29 -10.67
CA HIS A 249 5.01 8.48 -11.34
C HIS A 249 3.77 8.22 -10.48
N LEU A 250 3.68 8.80 -9.28
CA LEU A 250 2.60 8.58 -8.32
C LEU A 250 2.40 7.09 -7.94
N GLN A 251 3.47 6.31 -7.96
CA GLN A 251 3.45 4.87 -7.69
C GLN A 251 3.74 4.52 -6.23
N THR A 252 4.33 5.44 -5.48
CA THR A 252 4.53 5.29 -4.04
C THR A 252 3.51 6.13 -3.27
N TRP A 253 3.25 5.74 -2.01
CA TRP A 253 2.34 6.49 -1.16
C TRP A 253 2.86 7.89 -0.89
N GLY A 254 2.03 8.89 -1.16
CA GLY A 254 2.39 10.30 -0.98
C GLY A 254 2.28 10.76 0.46
N THR A 255 2.97 11.85 0.75
CA THR A 255 2.88 12.57 2.02
C THR A 255 1.95 13.77 1.86
N SER A 256 0.99 13.89 2.76
CA SER A 256 0.02 14.99 2.82
C SER A 256 0.00 15.61 4.21
N SER A 257 -1.07 16.28 4.58
CA SER A 257 -1.38 16.63 5.97
C SER A 257 -1.73 15.39 6.83
N ILE A 258 -1.93 14.24 6.20
CA ILE A 258 -2.19 12.94 6.83
C ILE A 258 -0.97 12.06 6.58
N THR A 259 -0.28 11.64 7.64
CA THR A 259 0.89 10.77 7.56
C THR A 259 0.57 9.44 8.24
N PRO A 260 0.35 8.36 7.49
CA PRO A 260 0.14 7.04 8.08
C PRO A 260 1.42 6.52 8.73
N ILE A 261 1.28 5.70 9.76
CA ILE A 261 2.40 4.94 10.34
C ILE A 261 2.63 3.71 9.46
N PRO A 262 3.86 3.45 8.96
CA PRO A 262 4.14 2.25 8.19
C PRO A 262 3.89 1.00 9.04
N ARG A 263 3.00 0.12 8.58
CA ARG A 263 2.58 -1.05 9.35
C ARG A 263 2.67 -2.36 8.59
N ARG A 264 2.76 -2.29 7.25
CA ARG A 264 2.75 -3.49 6.41
C ARG A 264 4.11 -4.17 6.43
N ILE A 265 4.12 -5.46 6.70
CA ILE A 265 5.30 -6.31 6.58
C ILE A 265 5.11 -7.20 5.35
N LEU A 266 5.94 -6.99 4.34
CA LEU A 266 5.89 -7.74 3.10
C LEU A 266 6.41 -9.17 3.34
N ILE A 267 5.60 -10.16 2.97
CA ILE A 267 5.89 -11.58 3.20
C ILE A 267 5.72 -12.34 1.88
N PRO A 268 6.79 -12.50 1.08
CA PRO A 268 6.72 -13.29 -0.14
C PRO A 268 6.47 -14.76 0.17
N TYR A 269 5.59 -15.39 -0.61
CA TYR A 269 5.36 -16.84 -0.60
C TYR A 269 4.99 -17.32 -2.01
N ASN A 270 4.92 -18.62 -2.23
CA ASN A 270 4.59 -19.21 -3.51
C ASN A 270 3.49 -20.27 -3.32
N SER A 271 2.26 -19.96 -3.75
CA SER A 271 1.11 -20.87 -3.58
C SER A 271 1.23 -22.16 -4.41
N ASN A 272 2.04 -22.19 -5.48
CA ASN A 272 2.33 -23.41 -6.23
C ASN A 272 3.19 -24.42 -5.43
N VAL A 273 3.96 -23.93 -4.45
CA VAL A 273 4.76 -24.76 -3.56
C VAL A 273 3.99 -25.09 -2.29
N LYS A 274 3.36 -24.08 -1.67
CA LYS A 274 2.64 -24.26 -0.42
C LYS A 274 1.52 -23.22 -0.27
N PRO A 275 0.27 -23.63 -0.06
CA PRO A 275 -0.82 -22.69 0.23
C PRO A 275 -0.50 -21.80 1.45
N LEU A 276 -0.95 -20.57 1.44
CA LEU A 276 -0.66 -19.57 2.48
C LEU A 276 -0.90 -20.11 3.90
N ILE A 277 -2.05 -20.71 4.14
CA ILE A 277 -2.47 -21.23 5.45
C ILE A 277 -1.51 -22.29 6.04
N TYR A 278 -0.66 -22.89 5.21
CA TYR A 278 0.35 -23.88 5.65
C TYR A 278 1.77 -23.32 5.64
N THR A 279 1.98 -22.07 5.26
CA THR A 279 3.32 -21.46 5.33
C THR A 279 3.77 -21.30 6.78
N THR A 280 5.05 -21.49 7.03
CA THR A 280 5.59 -21.39 8.40
C THR A 280 5.42 -20.00 8.98
N VAL A 281 5.60 -18.96 8.16
CA VAL A 281 5.42 -17.58 8.60
C VAL A 281 3.98 -17.31 9.04
N HIS A 282 2.98 -17.80 8.28
CA HIS A 282 1.58 -17.65 8.67
C HIS A 282 1.24 -18.40 9.95
N LEU A 283 1.63 -19.68 10.02
CA LEU A 283 1.30 -20.53 11.17
C LEU A 283 2.02 -20.13 12.48
N LYS A 284 3.20 -19.53 12.39
CA LYS A 284 4.06 -19.34 13.57
C LYS A 284 4.33 -17.87 13.91
N LEU A 285 4.36 -16.97 12.93
CA LEU A 285 4.80 -15.59 13.15
C LEU A 285 3.70 -14.54 12.96
N ALA A 286 2.66 -14.83 12.18
CA ALA A 286 1.60 -13.87 11.87
C ALA A 286 0.96 -13.25 13.11
N THR A 287 0.55 -14.08 14.07
CA THR A 287 -0.06 -13.61 15.32
C THR A 287 0.85 -12.66 16.09
N MET A 288 2.18 -12.90 16.09
CA MET A 288 3.11 -12.00 16.76
C MET A 288 3.30 -10.67 16.02
N ILE A 289 3.29 -10.71 14.69
CA ILE A 289 3.31 -9.50 13.85
C ILE A 289 2.08 -8.64 14.17
N GLU A 290 0.90 -9.24 14.16
CA GLU A 290 -0.37 -8.58 14.47
C GLU A 290 -0.42 -8.06 15.91
N TYR A 291 0.06 -8.85 16.88
CA TYR A 291 0.16 -8.44 18.28
C TYR A 291 1.00 -7.18 18.49
N LEU A 292 2.05 -6.99 17.69
CA LEU A 292 2.90 -5.80 17.73
C LEU A 292 2.27 -4.59 17.00
N GLY A 293 1.12 -4.76 16.35
CA GLY A 293 0.41 -3.71 15.63
C GLY A 293 0.70 -3.64 14.13
N TYR A 294 1.48 -4.59 13.59
CA TYR A 294 1.81 -4.65 12.17
C TYR A 294 0.83 -5.52 11.38
N ILE A 295 0.79 -5.34 10.07
CA ILE A 295 -0.07 -6.06 9.15
C ILE A 295 0.78 -7.00 8.28
N PRO A 296 0.61 -8.33 8.38
CA PRO A 296 1.27 -9.23 7.45
C PRO A 296 0.67 -9.07 6.05
N ASP A 297 1.47 -8.59 5.10
CA ASP A 297 1.10 -8.38 3.70
C ASP A 297 1.71 -9.49 2.84
N TYR A 298 0.90 -10.51 2.56
CA TYR A 298 1.34 -11.72 1.88
C TYR A 298 1.38 -11.53 0.36
N ILE A 299 2.54 -11.79 -0.25
CA ILE A 299 2.77 -11.64 -1.68
C ILE A 299 2.87 -13.03 -2.32
N ASP A 300 1.83 -13.46 -3.03
CA ASP A 300 1.86 -14.71 -3.77
C ASP A 300 2.63 -14.54 -5.09
N MET A 301 3.89 -14.94 -5.11
CA MET A 301 4.77 -14.85 -6.29
C MET A 301 4.32 -15.75 -7.46
N ALA A 302 3.37 -16.67 -7.23
CA ALA A 302 2.77 -17.44 -8.31
C ALA A 302 1.68 -16.69 -9.07
N LYS A 303 1.17 -15.58 -8.50
CA LYS A 303 0.00 -14.85 -9.03
C LYS A 303 0.28 -13.39 -9.36
N ARG A 304 1.30 -12.81 -8.75
CA ARG A 304 1.65 -11.38 -8.94
C ARG A 304 3.14 -11.14 -8.81
N ASP A 305 3.59 -10.07 -9.41
CA ASP A 305 4.96 -9.59 -9.26
C ASP A 305 5.21 -9.06 -7.85
N LEU A 306 6.49 -9.03 -7.46
CA LEU A 306 6.93 -8.43 -6.21
C LEU A 306 6.74 -6.91 -6.28
N PRO A 307 6.10 -6.30 -5.27
CA PRO A 307 5.76 -4.89 -5.30
C PRO A 307 6.97 -3.98 -5.13
N LEU A 308 6.81 -2.72 -5.52
CA LEU A 308 7.72 -1.65 -5.11
C LEU A 308 7.66 -1.50 -3.58
N VAL A 309 8.83 -1.48 -2.93
CA VAL A 309 8.90 -1.26 -1.47
C VAL A 309 8.84 0.23 -1.17
N ASP A 310 7.80 0.62 -0.44
CA ASP A 310 7.54 2.01 -0.04
C ASP A 310 7.69 2.14 1.48
N PRO A 311 8.71 2.83 1.99
CA PRO A 311 8.93 2.97 3.44
C PRO A 311 7.85 3.82 4.13
N SER A 312 6.97 4.49 3.38
CA SER A 312 5.80 5.20 3.94
C SER A 312 4.66 4.23 4.32
N LEU A 313 4.65 3.02 3.76
CA LEU A 313 3.64 1.98 3.99
C LEU A 313 4.22 0.74 4.64
N HIS A 314 5.42 0.34 4.20
CA HIS A 314 6.04 -0.92 4.58
C HIS A 314 7.00 -0.73 5.74
N ALA A 315 6.80 -1.51 6.79
CA ALA A 315 7.64 -1.50 7.98
C ALA A 315 8.81 -2.50 7.88
N GLY A 316 8.74 -3.46 6.96
CA GLY A 316 9.79 -4.44 6.78
C GLY A 316 9.45 -5.55 5.79
N ILE A 317 10.42 -6.42 5.55
CA ILE A 317 10.29 -7.61 4.72
C ILE A 317 10.67 -8.84 5.57
N ILE A 318 9.87 -9.90 5.51
CA ILE A 318 10.17 -11.17 6.17
C ILE A 318 10.12 -12.29 5.14
N SER A 319 11.22 -13.00 4.93
CA SER A 319 11.28 -14.25 4.19
C SER A 319 11.57 -15.41 5.12
N TRP A 320 10.69 -16.42 5.14
CA TRP A 320 10.88 -17.63 5.93
C TRP A 320 10.58 -18.87 5.10
N THR A 321 11.58 -19.67 4.87
CA THR A 321 11.46 -20.89 4.09
C THR A 321 12.26 -22.05 4.68
N SER A 322 11.84 -23.26 4.34
CA SER A 322 12.57 -24.50 4.61
C SER A 322 13.27 -25.08 3.36
N SER A 323 13.31 -24.31 2.27
CA SER A 323 13.94 -24.72 1.01
C SER A 323 14.64 -23.54 0.35
N ASP A 324 15.89 -23.71 -0.04
CA ASP A 324 16.68 -22.74 -0.79
C ASP A 324 16.10 -22.46 -2.20
N ALA A 325 15.41 -23.43 -2.78
CA ALA A 325 14.71 -23.27 -4.06
C ALA A 325 13.60 -22.19 -4.03
N PHE A 326 13.19 -21.75 -2.86
CA PHE A 326 12.30 -20.59 -2.69
C PHE A 326 12.93 -19.29 -3.18
N TYR A 327 14.24 -19.14 -3.00
CA TYR A 327 14.96 -17.93 -3.39
C TYR A 327 15.28 -17.92 -4.89
N THR A 328 14.25 -17.71 -5.70
CA THR A 328 14.43 -17.49 -7.14
C THR A 328 15.32 -16.27 -7.41
N PRO A 329 15.94 -16.16 -8.59
CA PRO A 329 16.69 -14.96 -8.97
C PRO A 329 15.85 -13.67 -8.85
N THR A 330 14.57 -13.73 -9.19
CA THR A 330 13.64 -12.59 -9.08
C THR A 330 13.49 -12.14 -7.62
N LEU A 331 13.22 -13.07 -6.69
CA LEU A 331 13.10 -12.75 -5.27
C LEU A 331 14.43 -12.22 -4.70
N THR A 332 15.53 -12.87 -5.03
CA THR A 332 16.85 -12.48 -4.53
C THR A 332 17.26 -11.09 -5.00
N ASN A 333 17.04 -10.79 -6.29
CA ASN A 333 17.30 -9.45 -6.83
C ASN A 333 16.40 -8.38 -6.17
N TRP A 334 15.14 -8.73 -5.89
CA TRP A 334 14.23 -7.83 -5.22
C TRP A 334 14.67 -7.55 -3.77
N LEU A 335 15.09 -8.56 -3.00
CA LEU A 335 15.67 -8.38 -1.67
C LEU A 335 16.93 -7.50 -1.73
N GLU A 336 17.86 -7.78 -2.67
CA GLU A 336 19.07 -6.96 -2.84
C GLU A 336 18.76 -5.49 -3.15
N ALA A 337 17.77 -5.24 -4.02
CA ALA A 337 17.37 -3.88 -4.40
C ALA A 337 16.74 -3.09 -3.26
N ASN A 338 16.11 -3.77 -2.30
CA ASN A 338 15.41 -3.15 -1.17
C ASN A 338 16.22 -3.14 0.13
N LEU A 339 17.42 -3.66 0.09
CA LEU A 339 18.29 -3.72 1.27
C LEU A 339 18.61 -2.29 1.79
N GLY A 340 18.12 -2.00 2.99
CA GLY A 340 18.25 -0.69 3.61
C GLY A 340 17.13 0.31 3.29
N VAL A 341 16.14 -0.05 2.46
CA VAL A 341 14.89 0.71 2.29
C VAL A 341 13.99 0.49 3.50
N VAL A 342 13.80 -0.78 3.87
CA VAL A 342 13.13 -1.19 5.11
C VAL A 342 13.93 -2.34 5.75
N PRO A 343 13.75 -2.64 7.05
CA PRO A 343 14.40 -3.80 7.68
C PRO A 343 14.01 -5.13 7.03
N GLU A 344 14.98 -6.02 6.86
CA GLU A 344 14.79 -7.36 6.30
C GLU A 344 15.10 -8.46 7.32
N LEU A 345 14.22 -9.45 7.40
CA LEU A 345 14.39 -10.64 8.25
C LEU A 345 14.39 -11.90 7.39
N ILE A 346 15.53 -12.58 7.36
CA ILE A 346 15.72 -13.85 6.63
C ILE A 346 15.73 -15.00 7.64
N LEU A 347 14.79 -15.93 7.50
CA LEU A 347 14.56 -17.01 8.44
C LEU A 347 14.61 -18.39 7.75
N GLY A 348 15.21 -19.35 8.42
CA GLY A 348 15.26 -20.74 7.96
C GLY A 348 16.40 -20.99 6.97
N GLU A 349 16.08 -21.35 5.73
CA GLU A 349 17.07 -21.50 4.66
C GLU A 349 17.53 -20.12 4.15
N LEU A 350 18.73 -20.08 3.64
CA LEU A 350 19.36 -18.84 3.16
C LEU A 350 19.34 -18.74 1.63
N PRO A 351 19.24 -17.51 1.09
CA PRO A 351 19.46 -17.29 -0.32
C PRO A 351 20.90 -17.63 -0.71
N GLN A 352 21.10 -18.22 -1.89
CA GLN A 352 22.44 -18.55 -2.39
C GLN A 352 23.22 -17.32 -2.92
N SER A 353 22.67 -16.12 -2.82
CA SER A 353 23.34 -14.89 -3.21
C SER A 353 24.42 -14.52 -2.19
N THR A 354 25.67 -14.73 -2.56
CA THR A 354 26.82 -14.25 -1.77
C THR A 354 26.83 -12.73 -1.65
N LYS A 355 26.34 -12.03 -2.66
CA LYS A 355 26.24 -10.56 -2.67
C LYS A 355 25.22 -10.04 -1.66
N LEU A 356 24.01 -10.62 -1.60
CA LEU A 356 22.99 -10.25 -0.61
C LEU A 356 23.50 -10.48 0.81
N LEU A 357 24.01 -11.68 1.09
CA LEU A 357 24.53 -12.03 2.41
C LEU A 357 25.72 -11.14 2.81
N PHE A 358 26.67 -10.90 1.90
CA PHE A 358 27.80 -10.01 2.15
C PHE A 358 27.37 -8.57 2.48
N ASN A 359 26.41 -8.03 1.72
CA ASN A 359 25.84 -6.71 1.98
C ASN A 359 25.12 -6.64 3.33
N MET A 360 24.52 -7.74 3.78
CA MET A 360 23.99 -7.89 5.14
C MET A 360 25.07 -8.07 6.21
N GLY A 361 26.32 -8.19 5.86
CA GLY A 361 27.41 -8.39 6.79
C GLY A 361 27.66 -9.84 7.19
N ILE A 362 27.26 -10.78 6.34
CA ILE A 362 27.39 -12.23 6.54
C ILE A 362 28.17 -12.85 5.38
N GLU A 363 29.14 -13.67 5.70
CA GLU A 363 29.92 -14.41 4.71
C GLU A 363 29.82 -15.92 4.96
N SER A 364 29.98 -16.72 3.92
CA SER A 364 30.10 -18.16 4.04
C SER A 364 31.52 -18.56 4.45
N LEU A 365 31.64 -19.58 5.32
CA LEU A 365 32.90 -20.27 5.53
C LEU A 365 33.17 -21.17 4.33
N ASN A 366 34.44 -21.25 3.92
CA ASN A 366 34.84 -22.04 2.75
C ASN A 366 34.95 -23.55 3.02
N THR A 367 35.14 -23.92 4.28
CA THR A 367 35.33 -25.31 4.70
C THR A 367 34.46 -25.63 5.91
N LEU A 368 33.92 -26.84 5.95
CA LEU A 368 33.18 -27.34 7.11
C LEU A 368 34.18 -27.75 8.19
N PRO A 369 34.20 -27.06 9.35
CA PRO A 369 35.02 -27.48 10.49
C PRO A 369 34.53 -28.84 11.03
N GLU A 370 35.43 -29.62 11.64
CA GLU A 370 35.08 -30.92 12.19
C GLU A 370 34.16 -30.82 13.42
N GLY A 371 33.12 -31.69 13.48
CA GLY A 371 32.28 -31.85 14.66
C GLY A 371 33.01 -32.64 15.79
N PRO A 372 32.42 -32.71 16.98
CA PRO A 372 31.05 -32.27 17.31
C PRO A 372 30.92 -30.77 17.48
N TYR A 373 29.70 -30.27 17.18
CA TYR A 373 29.35 -28.85 17.36
C TYR A 373 28.64 -28.66 18.68
N LYS A 374 28.97 -27.56 19.38
CA LYS A 374 28.31 -27.18 20.64
C LYS A 374 27.89 -25.73 20.57
N GLN A 375 26.78 -25.39 21.23
CA GLN A 375 26.41 -24.01 21.41
C GLN A 375 27.54 -23.28 22.16
N ASP A 376 28.01 -22.17 21.60
CA ASP A 376 29.03 -21.32 22.18
C ASP A 376 28.41 -20.10 22.85
N SER A 377 27.62 -19.31 22.12
CA SER A 377 26.89 -18.17 22.67
C SER A 377 25.43 -18.14 22.21
N PHE A 378 24.60 -17.50 23.01
CA PHE A 378 23.21 -17.24 22.72
C PHE A 378 22.81 -15.92 23.39
N ALA A 379 22.37 -14.93 22.62
CA ALA A 379 21.93 -13.64 23.14
C ALA A 379 20.81 -13.83 24.18
N PRO A 380 20.99 -13.45 25.47
CA PRO A 380 20.03 -13.80 26.52
C PRO A 380 18.61 -13.28 26.28
N TRP A 381 18.51 -12.11 25.66
CA TRP A 381 17.24 -11.46 25.33
C TRP A 381 16.46 -12.13 24.19
N LEU A 382 17.13 -13.05 23.44
CA LEU A 382 16.53 -13.73 22.31
C LEU A 382 15.99 -15.13 22.68
N LYS A 383 16.22 -15.62 23.89
CA LYS A 383 15.80 -16.97 24.31
C LYS A 383 14.29 -17.11 24.32
N GLY A 384 13.81 -18.17 23.63
CA GLY A 384 12.40 -18.55 23.56
C GLY A 384 12.00 -19.57 24.63
N GLU A 385 11.00 -20.37 24.28
CA GLU A 385 10.39 -21.37 25.18
C GLU A 385 11.23 -22.65 25.32
N SER A 386 11.96 -23.02 24.27
CA SER A 386 12.79 -24.24 24.30
C SER A 386 14.01 -24.01 25.19
N THR A 387 14.17 -24.88 26.17
CA THR A 387 15.30 -24.85 27.10
C THR A 387 16.50 -25.68 26.61
N THR A 388 16.29 -26.52 25.63
CA THR A 388 17.29 -27.45 25.10
C THR A 388 17.81 -26.90 23.76
N PRO A 389 19.15 -26.80 23.55
CA PRO A 389 19.66 -26.45 22.23
C PRO A 389 19.23 -27.51 21.21
N PRO A 390 18.84 -27.09 19.99
CA PRO A 390 18.48 -28.05 18.95
C PRO A 390 19.69 -28.93 18.57
N PRO A 391 19.48 -30.17 18.11
CA PRO A 391 20.56 -31.01 17.63
C PRO A 391 21.26 -30.35 16.44
N ILE A 392 22.58 -30.21 16.53
CA ILE A 392 23.39 -29.58 15.48
C ILE A 392 24.06 -30.68 14.65
N VAL A 393 23.38 -31.13 13.61
CA VAL A 393 23.89 -32.19 12.72
C VAL A 393 24.69 -31.61 11.56
N LYS A 394 24.15 -30.61 10.90
CA LYS A 394 24.78 -29.91 9.78
C LYS A 394 24.56 -28.40 9.94
N PRO A 395 25.57 -27.68 10.46
CA PRO A 395 25.41 -26.24 10.65
C PRO A 395 25.48 -25.47 9.33
N TYR A 396 24.84 -24.32 9.28
CA TYR A 396 25.14 -23.32 8.27
C TYR A 396 26.51 -22.72 8.51
N LEU A 397 27.31 -22.64 7.46
CA LEU A 397 28.71 -22.22 7.54
C LEU A 397 28.82 -20.70 7.40
N LEU A 398 28.43 -19.96 8.44
CA LEU A 398 28.42 -18.52 8.42
C LEU A 398 29.48 -17.93 9.35
N LYS A 399 30.12 -16.86 8.89
CA LYS A 399 30.94 -15.95 9.70
C LYS A 399 30.43 -14.52 9.51
N LEU A 400 30.77 -13.64 10.45
CA LEU A 400 30.45 -12.24 10.32
C LEU A 400 31.48 -11.54 9.45
N ALA A 401 30.98 -10.69 8.55
CA ALA A 401 31.72 -9.56 8.02
C ALA A 401 31.62 -8.36 8.98
N THR A 402 32.21 -7.24 8.62
CA THR A 402 32.11 -5.99 9.39
C THR A 402 30.65 -5.52 9.48
N ASN A 403 30.24 -4.99 10.64
CA ASN A 403 28.93 -4.38 10.89
C ASN A 403 27.75 -5.33 11.19
N ALA A 404 27.99 -6.59 11.53
CA ALA A 404 26.97 -7.46 12.07
C ALA A 404 27.32 -7.91 13.50
N THR A 405 26.30 -8.21 14.31
CA THR A 405 26.44 -8.68 15.70
C THR A 405 25.97 -10.12 15.81
N PRO A 406 26.77 -11.06 16.33
CA PRO A 406 26.31 -12.44 16.49
C PRO A 406 25.23 -12.51 17.57
N LEU A 407 24.18 -13.26 17.30
CA LEU A 407 23.11 -13.54 18.25
C LEU A 407 23.18 -14.97 18.76
N ILE A 408 23.50 -15.92 17.89
CA ILE A 408 23.72 -17.32 18.23
C ILE A 408 24.98 -17.79 17.52
N THR A 409 25.90 -18.37 18.27
CA THR A 409 27.09 -19.01 17.72
C THR A 409 27.22 -20.43 18.24
N ILE A 410 27.84 -21.26 17.42
CA ILE A 410 28.27 -22.60 17.77
C ILE A 410 29.78 -22.71 17.59
N LYS A 411 30.36 -23.70 18.22
CA LYS A 411 31.78 -23.98 18.20
C LYS A 411 32.03 -25.41 17.75
N SER A 412 32.93 -25.58 16.83
CA SER A 412 33.41 -26.89 16.34
C SER A 412 34.48 -27.48 17.25
N ALA A 413 34.90 -28.70 16.95
CA ALA A 413 35.94 -29.40 17.72
C ALA A 413 37.29 -28.67 17.71
N ASP A 414 37.64 -28.01 16.62
CA ASP A 414 38.85 -27.19 16.45
C ASP A 414 38.73 -25.76 16.98
N ASN A 415 37.66 -25.46 17.71
CA ASN A 415 37.32 -24.14 18.26
C ASN A 415 36.92 -23.06 17.23
N THR A 416 36.62 -23.41 16.00
CA THR A 416 36.11 -22.47 15.01
C THR A 416 34.71 -21.99 15.42
N ILE A 417 34.51 -20.69 15.46
CA ILE A 417 33.21 -20.07 15.76
C ILE A 417 32.39 -19.97 14.47
N ILE A 418 31.19 -20.50 14.50
CA ILE A 418 30.25 -20.53 13.39
C ILE A 418 28.96 -19.78 13.80
N VAL A 419 28.56 -18.78 13.03
CA VAL A 419 27.36 -17.98 13.31
C VAL A 419 26.12 -18.71 12.84
N GLN A 420 25.06 -18.70 13.65
CA GLN A 420 23.77 -19.31 13.31
C GLN A 420 22.63 -18.28 13.34
N ALA A 421 22.84 -17.16 14.03
CA ALA A 421 21.96 -16.00 13.97
C ALA A 421 22.79 -14.74 14.15
N ALA A 422 22.42 -13.70 13.41
CA ALA A 422 23.08 -12.39 13.47
C ALA A 422 22.08 -11.25 13.30
N LYS A 423 22.28 -10.18 14.07
CA LYS A 423 21.69 -8.86 13.81
C LYS A 423 22.61 -8.13 12.84
N THR A 424 22.03 -7.59 11.80
CA THR A 424 22.74 -6.83 10.77
C THR A 424 22.35 -5.35 10.81
N LYS A 425 23.01 -4.53 10.03
CA LYS A 425 22.62 -3.12 9.85
C LYS A 425 21.21 -2.99 9.25
N TYR A 426 20.77 -4.00 8.52
CA TYR A 426 19.54 -3.95 7.73
C TYR A 426 18.42 -4.87 8.26
N GLY A 427 18.61 -5.49 9.41
CA GLY A 427 17.65 -6.41 10.00
C GLY A 427 18.34 -7.59 10.69
N ALA A 428 17.91 -8.83 10.40
CA ALA A 428 18.52 -10.00 10.99
C ALA A 428 18.44 -11.24 10.10
N VAL A 429 19.31 -12.20 10.38
CA VAL A 429 19.31 -13.53 9.79
C VAL A 429 19.30 -14.56 10.91
N VAL A 430 18.42 -15.56 10.84
CA VAL A 430 18.36 -16.70 11.77
C VAL A 430 18.13 -17.96 10.97
N VAL A 431 19.09 -18.87 11.01
CA VAL A 431 19.00 -20.13 10.26
C VAL A 431 18.26 -21.21 11.04
N ALA A 432 17.67 -22.17 10.33
CA ALA A 432 17.19 -23.41 10.94
C ALA A 432 18.39 -24.21 11.51
N PRO A 433 18.26 -24.94 12.61
CA PRO A 433 17.05 -25.22 13.40
C PRO A 433 16.80 -24.25 14.57
N TRP A 434 17.46 -23.10 14.61
CA TRP A 434 17.43 -22.17 15.74
C TRP A 434 16.12 -21.36 15.87
N LEU A 435 15.14 -21.62 15.01
CA LEU A 435 13.84 -20.94 15.07
C LEU A 435 12.83 -21.72 15.91
N ILE A 436 12.54 -22.95 15.50
CA ILE A 436 11.49 -23.79 16.07
C ILE A 436 12.06 -25.17 16.34
N ASP A 437 11.87 -25.67 17.53
CA ASP A 437 12.11 -27.05 17.91
C ASP A 437 10.78 -27.82 17.89
N THR A 438 10.78 -29.03 17.36
CA THR A 438 9.59 -29.88 17.23
C THR A 438 9.77 -31.14 18.05
N PHE A 439 8.91 -31.34 19.01
CA PHE A 439 8.92 -32.48 19.90
C PHE A 439 7.82 -33.47 19.50
N PRO A 440 8.13 -34.76 19.41
CA PRO A 440 7.11 -35.79 19.26
C PRO A 440 6.10 -35.68 20.40
N MET A 441 4.81 -35.62 20.11
CA MET A 441 3.70 -35.53 21.08
C MET A 441 3.51 -34.18 21.80
N GLU A 442 4.51 -33.30 21.86
CA GLU A 442 4.43 -32.00 22.58
C GLU A 442 4.21 -30.81 21.64
N GLY A 443 4.19 -31.03 20.33
CA GLY A 443 4.10 -29.94 19.36
C GLY A 443 5.42 -29.24 19.10
N SER A 444 5.40 -27.95 18.81
CA SER A 444 6.60 -27.17 18.50
C SER A 444 6.75 -26.00 19.45
N LYS A 445 7.98 -25.73 19.87
CA LYS A 445 8.35 -24.63 20.76
C LYS A 445 9.33 -23.69 20.05
N TRP A 446 9.24 -22.41 20.35
CA TRP A 446 10.20 -21.43 19.90
C TRP A 446 11.55 -21.59 20.60
N VAL A 447 12.62 -21.73 19.82
CA VAL A 447 14.00 -21.70 20.35
C VAL A 447 14.39 -20.26 20.67
N ILE A 448 13.97 -19.33 19.84
CA ILE A 448 14.11 -17.89 20.04
C ILE A 448 12.76 -17.26 20.37
N ASP A 449 12.75 -16.16 21.09
CA ASP A 449 11.53 -15.38 21.32
C ASP A 449 11.18 -14.58 20.06
N PRO A 450 10.05 -14.88 19.37
CA PRO A 450 9.65 -14.20 18.14
C PRO A 450 9.35 -12.71 18.37
N ARG A 451 8.90 -12.32 19.56
CA ARG A 451 8.64 -10.92 19.89
C ARG A 451 9.95 -10.12 19.94
N THR A 452 10.97 -10.62 20.63
CA THR A 452 12.26 -9.93 20.70
C THR A 452 13.01 -9.99 19.37
N LEU A 453 12.82 -11.05 18.59
CA LEU A 453 13.34 -11.12 17.22
C LEU A 453 12.79 -9.94 16.38
N LEU A 454 11.48 -9.72 16.38
CA LEU A 454 10.86 -8.63 15.63
C LEU A 454 11.24 -7.25 16.21
N THR A 455 11.16 -7.08 17.53
CA THR A 455 11.36 -5.75 18.14
C THR A 455 12.82 -5.34 18.22
N GLN A 456 13.73 -6.24 18.56
CA GLN A 456 15.14 -5.89 18.79
C GLN A 456 16.07 -6.25 17.64
N ALA A 457 15.85 -7.40 17.00
CA ALA A 457 16.69 -7.81 15.88
C ALA A 457 16.27 -7.13 14.58
N MET A 458 15.00 -7.11 14.26
CA MET A 458 14.45 -6.42 13.08
C MET A 458 14.23 -4.92 13.32
N GLY A 459 14.06 -4.50 14.57
CA GLY A 459 13.88 -3.08 14.92
C GLY A 459 12.44 -2.58 14.78
N LEU A 460 11.45 -3.45 14.99
CA LEU A 460 10.03 -3.14 14.92
C LEU A 460 9.43 -2.93 16.32
N PRO A 461 9.38 -1.69 16.87
CA PRO A 461 8.77 -1.47 18.18
C PRO A 461 7.27 -1.74 18.16
N PRO A 462 6.65 -2.11 19.30
CA PRO A 462 5.20 -2.22 19.40
C PRO A 462 4.53 -0.88 19.05
N ILE A 463 3.47 -0.92 18.25
CA ILE A 463 2.72 0.25 17.83
C ILE A 463 1.35 0.23 18.51
N LEU A 464 0.93 1.37 19.06
CA LEU A 464 -0.44 1.56 19.54
C LEU A 464 -1.36 1.79 18.34
N VAL A 465 -2.05 0.74 17.95
CA VAL A 465 -2.98 0.75 16.82
C VAL A 465 -4.27 0.05 17.22
N PRO A 466 -5.39 0.35 16.55
CA PRO A 466 -6.56 -0.50 16.62
C PRO A 466 -6.24 -1.91 16.14
N ASP A 467 -7.10 -2.86 16.46
CA ASP A 467 -6.94 -4.26 16.06
C ASP A 467 -6.53 -4.40 14.59
N THR A 468 -5.39 -5.04 14.36
CA THR A 468 -4.79 -5.20 13.03
C THR A 468 -5.52 -6.20 12.16
N THR A 469 -6.34 -7.06 12.77
CA THR A 469 -7.17 -8.05 12.05
C THR A 469 -8.43 -7.42 11.48
N THR A 470 -8.76 -6.19 11.86
CA THR A 470 -9.98 -5.50 11.48
C THR A 470 -9.70 -4.25 10.66
N GLU A 471 -9.30 -4.38 9.42
CA GLU A 471 -9.24 -3.29 8.43
C GLU A 471 -9.07 -1.87 9.04
N SER A 472 -7.92 -1.54 9.56
CA SER A 472 -7.62 -0.23 10.19
C SER A 472 -8.48 0.09 11.42
N GLY A 473 -8.79 -0.91 12.23
CA GLY A 473 -9.51 -0.76 13.50
C GLY A 473 -11.03 -0.70 13.36
N ARG A 474 -11.57 -0.99 12.21
CA ARG A 474 -13.00 -1.21 12.05
C ARG A 474 -13.39 -2.51 12.74
N ARG A 475 -14.44 -2.48 13.54
CA ARG A 475 -14.96 -3.68 14.14
C ARG A 475 -15.80 -4.43 13.12
N MET A 476 -15.48 -5.70 12.89
CA MET A 476 -16.28 -6.61 12.10
C MET A 476 -17.12 -7.45 13.07
N LEU A 477 -18.44 -7.38 12.90
CA LEU A 477 -19.35 -8.30 13.58
C LEU A 477 -19.50 -9.53 12.68
N THR A 478 -19.00 -10.66 13.13
CA THR A 478 -19.30 -11.97 12.54
C THR A 478 -20.18 -12.75 13.50
N LEU A 479 -21.18 -13.40 12.96
CA LEU A 479 -22.00 -14.35 13.71
C LEU A 479 -21.59 -15.75 13.29
N HIS A 480 -21.18 -16.55 14.24
CA HIS A 480 -21.02 -17.99 14.07
C HIS A 480 -22.22 -18.71 14.64
N ILE A 481 -22.84 -19.55 13.85
CA ILE A 481 -23.98 -20.38 14.29
C ILE A 481 -23.49 -21.82 14.29
N ASP A 482 -23.36 -22.38 15.48
CA ASP A 482 -23.10 -23.81 15.65
C ASP A 482 -24.34 -24.62 15.24
N GLY A 483 -24.14 -25.61 14.39
CA GLY A 483 -25.21 -26.41 13.83
C GLY A 483 -25.88 -27.40 14.80
N ASP A 484 -25.31 -27.63 15.98
CA ASP A 484 -25.77 -28.65 16.92
C ASP A 484 -27.23 -28.46 17.38
N GLY A 485 -27.67 -27.21 17.47
CA GLY A 485 -29.05 -26.88 17.84
C GLY A 485 -30.04 -26.72 16.71
N PHE A 486 -29.65 -26.85 15.45
CA PHE A 486 -30.51 -26.57 14.28
C PHE A 486 -31.79 -27.44 14.23
N THR A 487 -31.66 -28.70 14.58
CA THR A 487 -32.75 -29.66 14.62
C THR A 487 -33.56 -29.65 15.91
N SER A 488 -33.14 -28.84 16.89
CA SER A 488 -33.89 -28.71 18.14
C SER A 488 -35.19 -27.92 17.93
N ILE A 489 -36.24 -28.31 18.66
CA ILE A 489 -37.51 -27.59 18.64
C ILE A 489 -37.39 -26.36 19.57
N ALA A 490 -37.64 -25.19 18.99
CA ALA A 490 -37.61 -23.94 19.74
C ALA A 490 -38.86 -23.78 20.66
N HIS A 491 -38.67 -23.10 21.79
CA HIS A 491 -39.77 -22.71 22.68
C HIS A 491 -40.57 -21.53 22.10
N TYR A 492 -41.11 -21.70 20.91
CA TYR A 492 -41.91 -20.73 20.15
C TYR A 492 -43.29 -21.25 19.87
N ALA A 493 -44.26 -20.36 19.60
CA ALA A 493 -45.58 -20.74 19.17
C ALA A 493 -45.50 -21.56 17.87
N GLY A 494 -46.17 -22.68 17.79
CA GLY A 494 -46.10 -23.63 16.67
C GLY A 494 -44.92 -24.60 16.72
N LYS A 495 -44.01 -24.49 17.72
CA LYS A 495 -42.84 -25.38 17.92
C LYS A 495 -41.97 -25.56 16.66
N PRO A 496 -41.53 -24.48 15.99
CA PRO A 496 -40.65 -24.57 14.83
C PRO A 496 -39.26 -25.11 15.24
N TYR A 497 -38.47 -25.52 14.26
CA TYR A 497 -37.07 -25.82 14.50
C TYR A 497 -36.29 -24.56 14.82
N SER A 498 -35.26 -24.67 15.65
CA SER A 498 -34.38 -23.51 16.03
C SER A 498 -33.77 -22.85 14.80
N ALA A 499 -33.41 -23.61 13.77
CA ALA A 499 -32.92 -23.09 12.48
C ALA A 499 -33.93 -22.17 11.79
N GLU A 500 -35.24 -22.49 11.88
CA GLU A 500 -36.27 -21.65 11.26
C GLU A 500 -36.44 -20.34 12.00
N VAL A 501 -36.41 -20.38 13.33
CA VAL A 501 -36.45 -19.15 14.18
C VAL A 501 -35.24 -18.25 13.92
N ILE A 502 -34.04 -18.83 13.88
CA ILE A 502 -32.81 -18.06 13.59
C ILE A 502 -32.86 -17.44 12.19
N ARG A 503 -33.29 -18.22 11.20
CA ARG A 503 -33.44 -17.73 9.82
C ARG A 503 -34.42 -16.54 9.75
N ASP A 504 -35.61 -16.71 10.35
CA ASP A 504 -36.72 -15.78 10.15
C ASP A 504 -36.59 -14.54 11.07
N GLU A 505 -36.18 -14.71 12.31
CA GLU A 505 -36.12 -13.62 13.30
C GLU A 505 -34.76 -12.89 13.32
N ILE A 506 -33.69 -13.53 12.88
CA ILE A 506 -32.35 -12.93 12.95
C ILE A 506 -31.79 -12.68 11.56
N ILE A 507 -31.58 -13.74 10.76
CA ILE A 507 -30.84 -13.63 9.49
C ILE A 507 -31.58 -12.74 8.49
N LYS A 508 -32.90 -12.97 8.30
CA LYS A 508 -33.71 -12.16 7.39
C LYS A 508 -33.88 -10.72 7.85
N HIS A 509 -33.86 -10.50 9.17
CA HIS A 509 -34.12 -9.18 9.76
C HIS A 509 -32.88 -8.28 9.71
N TYR A 510 -31.73 -8.78 10.12
CA TYR A 510 -30.54 -7.97 10.34
C TYR A 510 -29.54 -8.00 9.18
N LYS A 511 -29.67 -8.92 8.21
CA LYS A 511 -28.76 -9.06 7.04
C LYS A 511 -27.29 -9.00 7.40
N LEU A 512 -26.92 -9.62 8.52
CA LEU A 512 -25.54 -9.65 9.00
C LEU A 512 -24.71 -10.68 8.23
N PRO A 513 -23.37 -10.46 8.09
CA PRO A 513 -22.49 -11.50 7.57
C PRO A 513 -22.50 -12.71 8.50
N LEU A 514 -22.67 -13.89 7.94
CA LEU A 514 -22.70 -15.17 8.66
C LEU A 514 -21.59 -16.07 8.14
N THR A 515 -20.99 -16.81 9.06
CA THR A 515 -20.08 -17.93 8.77
C THR A 515 -20.64 -19.23 9.32
#